data_753618df0637196903337e2a89b59ff4
#
_entry.id   753618df0637196903337e2a89b59ff4
#
_cell.length_a   1.000
_cell.length_b   1.000
_cell.length_c   1.000
_cell.angle_alpha   90.00
_cell.angle_beta   90.00
_cell.angle_gamma   90.00
#
_symmetry.space_group_name_H-M   'P 1'
#
loop_
_entity.id
_entity.type
_entity.pdbx_description
1 polymer ?
#
loop_
_entity_poly.entity_id
_entity_poly.type
_entity_poly.pdbx_seq_one_letter_code
_entity_poly.pdbx_strand_id
1 'polypeptide(L)'
;MRELDDTQLAVLDQFSTRFAKLQDAMGTNLFPAVLELTKEQGNLAAFLDKLNRLEKIGAISSTEQWLLLREMRNEFAHDYPDDPAIQSAILNKAYNLANDLLAVLGDIELFAKNYR
;
A
#
# COMPACT_ATOMS: atom_id res chain seq x y z
N MET A 1 -10.67 -22.20 -16.03
CA MET A 1 -9.83 -21.06 -15.66
C MET A 1 -8.45 -21.25 -16.24
N ARG A 2 -7.91 -20.20 -16.79
CA ARG A 2 -6.69 -20.26 -17.58
C ARG A 2 -5.45 -20.16 -16.68
N GLU A 3 -4.51 -21.06 -16.89
CA GLU A 3 -3.21 -21.02 -16.22
C GLU A 3 -2.42 -19.81 -16.71
N LEU A 4 -1.71 -19.14 -15.80
CA LEU A 4 -0.82 -18.05 -16.18
C LEU A 4 0.39 -18.60 -16.92
N ASP A 5 0.72 -18.04 -18.07
CA ASP A 5 1.94 -18.41 -18.78
C ASP A 5 3.16 -17.71 -18.16
N ASP A 6 4.35 -18.05 -18.65
CA ASP A 6 5.61 -17.51 -18.11
C ASP A 6 5.68 -15.99 -18.19
N THR A 7 5.14 -15.41 -19.26
CA THR A 7 5.10 -13.96 -19.43
C THR A 7 4.19 -13.32 -18.40
N GLN A 8 3.01 -13.90 -18.17
CA GLN A 8 2.06 -13.39 -17.19
C GLN A 8 2.61 -13.52 -15.77
N LEU A 9 3.29 -14.61 -15.44
CA LEU A 9 3.95 -14.77 -14.15
C LEU A 9 5.05 -13.73 -13.95
N ALA A 10 5.85 -13.45 -14.98
CA ALA A 10 6.89 -12.42 -14.90
C ALA A 10 6.29 -11.04 -14.65
N VAL A 11 5.17 -10.72 -15.30
CA VAL A 11 4.45 -9.46 -15.08
C VAL A 11 3.93 -9.38 -13.65
N LEU A 12 3.34 -10.47 -13.13
CA LEU A 12 2.86 -10.51 -11.76
C LEU A 12 4.00 -10.31 -10.75
N ASP A 13 5.13 -10.97 -10.95
CA ASP A 13 6.31 -10.82 -10.09
C ASP A 13 6.83 -9.39 -10.11
N GLN A 14 6.92 -8.77 -11.28
CA GLN A 14 7.35 -7.40 -11.41
C GLN A 14 6.38 -6.44 -10.73
N PHE A 15 5.09 -6.65 -10.93
CA PHE A 15 4.04 -5.85 -10.29
C PHE A 15 4.12 -5.96 -8.77
N SER A 16 4.23 -7.18 -8.23
CA SER A 16 4.27 -7.38 -6.78
C SER A 16 5.49 -6.74 -6.15
N THR A 17 6.64 -6.79 -6.83
CA THR A 17 7.87 -6.13 -6.37
C THR A 17 7.68 -4.62 -6.30
N ARG A 18 7.11 -4.03 -7.33
CA ARG A 18 6.88 -2.58 -7.37
C ARG A 18 5.83 -2.14 -6.35
N PHE A 19 4.77 -2.91 -6.19
CA PHE A 19 3.75 -2.65 -5.17
C PHE A 19 4.38 -2.63 -3.77
N ALA A 20 5.18 -3.67 -3.45
CA ALA A 20 5.84 -3.76 -2.16
C ALA A 20 6.78 -2.59 -1.92
N LYS A 21 7.58 -2.21 -2.92
CA LYS A 21 8.50 -1.07 -2.80
C LYS A 21 7.79 0.23 -2.56
N LEU A 22 6.70 0.47 -3.28
CA LEU A 22 5.92 1.70 -3.13
C LEU A 22 5.28 1.75 -1.74
N GLN A 23 4.64 0.67 -1.31
CA GLN A 23 3.99 0.64 0.00
C GLN A 23 5.00 0.79 1.14
N ASP A 24 6.14 0.10 1.05
CA ASP A 24 7.20 0.20 2.06
C ASP A 24 7.74 1.63 2.12
N ALA A 25 7.98 2.26 0.98
CA ALA A 25 8.47 3.65 0.93
C ALA A 25 7.46 4.63 1.52
N MET A 26 6.18 4.44 1.25
CA MET A 26 5.13 5.29 1.83
C MET A 26 5.07 5.14 3.34
N GLY A 27 5.06 3.91 3.85
CA GLY A 27 4.99 3.66 5.29
C GLY A 27 6.23 4.07 6.05
N THR A 28 7.41 3.84 5.48
CA THR A 28 8.69 4.06 6.14
C THR A 28 9.17 5.50 6.03
N ASN A 29 8.94 6.15 4.89
CA ASN A 29 9.51 7.47 4.61
C ASN A 29 8.46 8.57 4.48
N LEU A 30 7.40 8.32 3.71
CA LEU A 30 6.42 9.36 3.39
C LEU A 30 5.54 9.70 4.59
N PHE A 31 4.99 8.72 5.27
CA PHE A 31 4.10 8.96 6.40
C PHE A 31 4.81 9.69 7.55
N PRO A 32 6.02 9.28 7.98
CA PRO A 32 6.75 10.07 8.97
C PRO A 32 7.06 11.50 8.50
N ALA A 33 7.36 11.68 7.22
CA ALA A 33 7.63 13.01 6.66
C ALA A 33 6.39 13.90 6.72
N VAL A 34 5.19 13.35 6.46
CA VAL A 34 3.93 14.10 6.57
C VAL A 34 3.68 14.51 8.02
N LEU A 35 3.89 13.62 8.97
CA LEU A 35 3.74 13.93 10.39
C LEU A 35 4.71 15.02 10.84
N GLU A 36 5.94 14.98 10.34
CA GLU A 36 6.92 16.03 10.61
C GLU A 36 6.51 17.36 9.98
N LEU A 37 6.04 17.34 8.75
CA LEU A 37 5.55 18.54 8.05
C LEU A 37 4.43 19.23 8.84
N THR A 38 3.51 18.46 9.39
CA THR A 38 2.36 18.98 10.14
C THR A 38 2.72 19.28 11.60
N LYS A 39 3.94 19.00 12.00
CA LYS A 39 4.43 19.22 13.37
C LYS A 39 3.57 18.49 14.41
N GLU A 40 3.10 17.31 14.04
CA GLU A 40 2.34 16.47 14.97
C GLU A 40 3.22 16.07 16.14
N GLN A 41 2.70 16.28 17.32
CA GLN A 41 3.43 16.04 18.57
C GLN A 41 2.82 14.89 19.35
N GLY A 42 3.64 14.28 20.19
CA GLY A 42 3.23 13.17 21.00
C GLY A 42 4.09 11.94 20.73
N ASN A 43 3.92 10.92 21.56
CA ASN A 43 4.69 9.69 21.42
C ASN A 43 4.01 8.77 20.40
N LEU A 44 4.39 8.92 19.12
CA LEU A 44 3.87 8.09 18.04
C LEU A 44 4.83 6.93 17.74
N ALA A 45 5.18 6.18 18.79
CA ALA A 45 6.14 5.08 18.68
C ALA A 45 5.63 3.91 17.85
N ALA A 46 4.37 3.56 18.00
CA ALA A 46 3.78 2.45 17.25
C ALA A 46 3.32 2.92 15.86
N PHE A 47 3.52 2.06 14.87
CA PHE A 47 3.11 2.38 13.49
C PHE A 47 1.61 2.61 13.38
N LEU A 48 0.81 1.83 14.12
CA LEU A 48 -0.65 2.01 14.14
C LEU A 48 -1.03 3.40 14.65
N ASP A 49 -0.35 3.90 15.67
CA ASP A 49 -0.59 5.23 16.19
C ASP A 49 -0.31 6.31 15.14
N LYS A 50 0.75 6.12 14.35
CA LYS A 50 1.07 7.02 13.24
C LYS A 50 -0.03 7.01 12.18
N LEU A 51 -0.54 5.82 11.81
CA LEU A 51 -1.64 5.69 10.85
C LEU A 51 -2.90 6.38 11.35
N ASN A 52 -3.26 6.16 12.60
CA ASN A 52 -4.44 6.77 13.19
C ASN A 52 -4.33 8.29 13.23
N ARG A 53 -3.14 8.80 13.50
CA ARG A 53 -2.90 10.25 13.48
C ARG A 53 -3.03 10.82 12.07
N LEU A 54 -2.49 10.13 11.06
CA LEU A 54 -2.62 10.53 9.66
C LEU A 54 -4.09 10.57 9.22
N GLU A 55 -4.89 9.60 9.64
CA GLU A 55 -6.32 9.59 9.37
C GLU A 55 -7.02 10.77 10.04
N LYS A 56 -6.70 11.02 11.31
CA LYS A 56 -7.30 12.09 12.08
C LYS A 56 -7.06 13.47 11.47
N ILE A 57 -5.85 13.72 10.96
CA ILE A 57 -5.52 15.00 10.34
C ILE A 57 -5.95 15.09 8.88
N GLY A 58 -6.49 14.01 8.31
CA GLY A 58 -7.01 14.00 6.95
C GLY A 58 -5.98 13.71 5.86
N ALA A 59 -4.77 13.27 6.23
CA ALA A 59 -3.74 12.94 5.24
C ALA A 59 -4.04 11.62 4.53
N ILE A 60 -4.66 10.67 5.24
CA ILE A 60 -5.19 9.45 4.63
C ILE A 60 -6.66 9.32 4.98
N SER A 61 -7.43 8.66 4.13
CA SER A 61 -8.87 8.52 4.34
C SER A 61 -9.22 7.39 5.31
N SER A 62 -8.38 6.35 5.42
CA SER A 62 -8.70 5.18 6.22
C SER A 62 -7.45 4.41 6.62
N THR A 63 -7.25 4.25 7.92
CA THR A 63 -6.23 3.36 8.49
C THR A 63 -6.51 1.90 8.10
N GLU A 64 -7.78 1.51 8.12
CA GLU A 64 -8.20 0.16 7.76
C GLU A 64 -7.83 -0.18 6.32
N GLN A 65 -8.06 0.73 5.38
CA GLN A 65 -7.67 0.55 3.98
C GLN A 65 -6.17 0.35 3.85
N TRP A 66 -5.37 1.14 4.56
CA TRP A 66 -3.91 0.99 4.51
C TRP A 66 -3.48 -0.40 5.01
N LEU A 67 -4.10 -0.89 6.08
CA LEU A 67 -3.78 -2.21 6.63
C LEU A 67 -4.15 -3.34 5.66
N LEU A 68 -5.23 -3.19 4.90
CA LEU A 68 -5.59 -4.14 3.85
C LEU A 68 -4.54 -4.16 2.73
N LEU A 69 -4.04 -2.98 2.35
CA LEU A 69 -2.97 -2.87 1.35
C LEU A 69 -1.68 -3.53 1.84
N ARG A 70 -1.36 -3.35 3.12
CA ARG A 70 -0.19 -3.98 3.74
C ARG A 70 -0.33 -5.50 3.79
N GLU A 71 -1.52 -6.00 4.06
CA GLU A 71 -1.79 -7.43 4.02
C GLU A 71 -1.54 -8.01 2.63
N MET A 72 -1.98 -7.30 1.59
CA MET A 72 -1.72 -7.69 0.21
C MET A 72 -0.22 -7.72 -0.11
N ARG A 73 0.51 -6.71 0.35
CA ARG A 73 1.96 -6.67 0.22
C ARG A 73 2.61 -7.90 0.86
N ASN A 74 2.12 -8.32 2.03
CA ASN A 74 2.63 -9.50 2.72
C ASN A 74 2.33 -10.79 1.95
N GLU A 75 1.15 -10.87 1.32
CA GLU A 75 0.82 -12.02 0.46
C GLU A 75 1.79 -12.12 -0.71
N PHE A 76 2.22 -11.00 -1.28
CA PHE A 76 3.19 -10.98 -2.37
C PHE A 76 4.60 -11.46 -1.94
N ALA A 77 4.91 -11.43 -0.65
CA ALA A 77 6.20 -11.88 -0.15
C ALA A 77 6.32 -13.41 -0.10
N HIS A 78 5.22 -14.13 -0.25
CA HIS A 78 5.20 -15.57 -0.25
C HIS A 78 5.15 -16.13 -1.67
N ASP A 79 5.66 -17.37 -1.85
CA ASP A 79 5.56 -18.04 -3.13
C ASP A 79 4.09 -18.27 -3.48
N TYR A 80 3.75 -18.07 -4.74
CA TYR A 80 2.38 -18.30 -5.20
C TYR A 80 2.10 -19.79 -5.24
N PRO A 81 0.91 -20.22 -4.76
CA PRO A 81 0.50 -21.60 -4.94
C PRO A 81 0.45 -21.96 -6.42
N ASP A 82 0.75 -23.20 -6.72
CA ASP A 82 0.75 -23.73 -8.10
C ASP A 82 -0.67 -24.08 -8.55
N ASP A 83 -1.61 -23.18 -8.30
CA ASP A 83 -3.02 -23.32 -8.59
C ASP A 83 -3.47 -22.13 -9.44
N PRO A 84 -3.86 -22.35 -10.71
CA PRO A 84 -4.25 -21.28 -11.61
C PRO A 84 -5.40 -20.40 -11.08
N ALA A 85 -6.34 -21.00 -10.37
CA ALA A 85 -7.47 -20.27 -9.81
C ALA A 85 -7.02 -19.30 -8.73
N ILE A 86 -6.10 -19.74 -7.86
CA ILE A 86 -5.55 -18.90 -6.79
C ILE A 86 -4.69 -17.80 -7.39
N GLN A 87 -3.85 -18.11 -8.38
CA GLN A 87 -3.01 -17.12 -9.04
C GLN A 87 -3.84 -16.03 -9.71
N SER A 88 -4.91 -16.41 -10.41
CA SER A 88 -5.82 -15.44 -11.05
C SER A 88 -6.53 -14.57 -10.04
N ALA A 89 -6.96 -15.14 -8.92
CA ALA A 89 -7.63 -14.40 -7.84
C ALA A 89 -6.68 -13.38 -7.22
N ILE A 90 -5.43 -13.78 -6.96
CA ILE A 90 -4.40 -12.88 -6.41
C ILE A 90 -4.14 -11.72 -7.39
N LEU A 91 -4.01 -12.02 -8.68
CA LEU A 91 -3.76 -11.00 -9.70
C LEU A 91 -4.90 -9.99 -9.78
N ASN A 92 -6.15 -10.45 -9.79
CA ASN A 92 -7.31 -9.56 -9.84
C ASN A 92 -7.40 -8.68 -8.59
N LYS A 93 -7.17 -9.26 -7.41
CA LYS A 93 -7.17 -8.53 -6.15
C LYS A 93 -6.05 -7.48 -6.13
N ALA A 94 -4.87 -7.86 -6.60
CA ALA A 94 -3.72 -6.95 -6.69
C ALA A 94 -4.00 -5.76 -7.60
N TYR A 95 -4.61 -6.02 -8.77
CA TYR A 95 -4.97 -4.95 -9.71
C TYR A 95 -5.91 -3.93 -9.06
N ASN A 96 -6.94 -4.42 -8.38
CA ASN A 96 -7.90 -3.54 -7.71
C ASN A 96 -7.24 -2.74 -6.59
N LEU A 97 -6.41 -3.39 -5.78
CA LEU A 97 -5.76 -2.73 -4.65
C LEU A 97 -4.62 -1.79 -5.08
N ALA A 98 -4.03 -2.01 -6.25
CA ALA A 98 -3.02 -1.08 -6.79
C ALA A 98 -3.63 0.31 -7.03
N ASN A 99 -4.87 0.35 -7.54
CA ASN A 99 -5.58 1.62 -7.72
C ASN A 99 -5.83 2.28 -6.37
N ASP A 100 -6.16 1.51 -5.34
CA ASP A 100 -6.36 2.04 -3.99
C ASP A 100 -5.06 2.61 -3.41
N LEU A 101 -3.93 1.93 -3.63
CA LEU A 101 -2.63 2.41 -3.17
C LEU A 101 -2.25 3.74 -3.85
N LEU A 102 -2.48 3.84 -5.15
CA LEU A 102 -2.24 5.07 -5.89
C LEU A 102 -3.17 6.20 -5.43
N ALA A 103 -4.42 5.86 -5.06
CA ALA A 103 -5.36 6.84 -4.51
C ALA A 103 -4.86 7.38 -3.16
N VAL A 104 -4.33 6.52 -2.29
CA VAL A 104 -3.73 6.95 -1.02
C VAL A 104 -2.57 7.91 -1.26
N LEU A 105 -1.69 7.58 -2.20
CA LEU A 105 -0.57 8.44 -2.56
C LEU A 105 -1.05 9.80 -3.06
N GLY A 106 -2.07 9.82 -3.92
CA GLY A 106 -2.67 11.06 -4.44
C GLY A 106 -3.29 11.90 -3.34
N ASP A 107 -3.98 11.28 -2.39
CA ASP A 107 -4.57 11.98 -1.25
C ASP A 107 -3.50 12.66 -0.38
N ILE A 108 -2.40 11.96 -0.14
CA ILE A 108 -1.28 12.52 0.64
C ILE A 108 -0.62 13.67 -0.11
N GLU A 109 -0.44 13.52 -1.42
CA GLU A 109 0.15 14.58 -2.26
C GLU A 109 -0.71 15.84 -2.20
N LEU A 110 -2.02 15.69 -2.35
CA LEU A 110 -2.97 16.80 -2.27
C LEU A 110 -2.96 17.43 -0.88
N PHE A 111 -2.96 16.62 0.16
CA PHE A 111 -2.89 17.08 1.54
C PHE A 111 -1.64 17.93 1.79
N ALA A 112 -0.47 17.42 1.40
CA ALA A 112 0.81 18.12 1.59
C ALA A 112 0.84 19.44 0.80
N LYS A 113 0.28 19.43 -0.41
CA LYS A 113 0.22 20.62 -1.26
C LYS A 113 -0.66 21.71 -0.64
N ASN A 114 -1.79 21.32 -0.07
CA ASN A 114 -2.72 22.27 0.56
C ASN A 114 -2.24 22.74 1.94
N TYR A 115 -1.35 21.99 2.57
CA TYR A 115 -0.82 22.33 3.89
C TYR A 115 0.19 23.47 3.86
N ARG A 116 0.84 23.70 2.73
CA ARG A 116 1.86 24.74 2.57
C ARG A 116 1.29 26.15 2.67
#